data_b49c072187fc0d5c8d334c1eeeeee0df
#
_entry.id   b49c072187fc0d5c8d334c1eeeeee0df
#
_cell.length_a   1.000
_cell.length_b   1.000
_cell.length_c   1.000
_cell.angle_alpha   90.00
_cell.angle_beta   90.00
_cell.angle_gamma   90.00
#
_symmetry.space_group_name_H-M   'P 1'
#
loop_
_entity.id
_entity.type
_entity.pdbx_description
1 polymer ?
#
loop_
_entity_poly.entity_id
_entity_poly.type
_entity_poly.pdbx_seq_one_letter_code
_entity_poly.pdbx_strand_id
1 'polypeptide(L)'
;MKSNARLITFVSMHADIVDLRQFYHSELGRLAEQSIAMALSSIWARMPEERLVGLGYAVPYLDRFRADTERTFAFMPAGQGAVNWPMDSASSTALIFDEELPLPDSSIDRVLMVHSLEFAESPRETLKELWRVLAPGGRLVIAVPNRRGVWARMEHTPFGSGRPYSRGQLTSLLRETNFTPGATAEALFFPPSKLRTVLRLRRAFERVGRTLWPAFSGVIIVEAQKRLYQGLPVAVRASRRVFVPVLAPRGIPTTRGGA
;
A
#
# COMPACT_ATOMS: atom_id res chain seq x y z
N MET A 1 -48.62 -2.45 25.06
CA MET A 1 -47.57 -1.64 24.43
C MET A 1 -46.35 -2.51 24.23
N LYS A 2 -46.11 -3.03 23.01
CA LYS A 2 -44.92 -3.84 22.66
C LYS A 2 -43.89 -2.90 22.05
N SER A 3 -42.81 -2.62 22.80
CA SER A 3 -41.69 -1.83 22.33
C SER A 3 -40.91 -2.65 21.30
N ASN A 4 -41.01 -2.26 20.03
CA ASN A 4 -40.12 -2.78 18.96
C ASN A 4 -38.77 -2.07 19.07
N ALA A 5 -37.85 -2.62 19.83
CA ALA A 5 -36.46 -2.26 19.73
C ALA A 5 -35.92 -2.80 18.39
N ARG A 6 -35.86 -1.94 17.37
CA ARG A 6 -35.08 -2.21 16.16
C ARG A 6 -33.60 -2.28 16.58
N LEU A 7 -33.06 -3.48 16.63
CA LEU A 7 -31.62 -3.67 16.62
C LEU A 7 -31.11 -3.06 15.31
N ILE A 8 -30.49 -1.90 15.41
CA ILE A 8 -29.67 -1.36 14.33
C ILE A 8 -28.43 -2.25 14.30
N THR A 9 -28.43 -3.24 13.41
CA THR A 9 -27.22 -3.99 13.09
C THR A 9 -26.29 -2.99 12.42
N PHE A 10 -25.31 -2.47 13.17
CA PHE A 10 -24.16 -1.82 12.59
C PHE A 10 -23.45 -2.88 11.75
N VAL A 11 -23.62 -2.84 10.45
CA VAL A 11 -22.79 -3.58 9.53
C VAL A 11 -21.39 -3.01 9.71
N SER A 12 -20.55 -3.71 10.48
CA SER A 12 -19.15 -3.34 10.66
C SER A 12 -18.52 -3.25 9.25
N MET A 13 -18.05 -2.06 8.87
CA MET A 13 -17.32 -1.88 7.61
C MET A 13 -15.93 -2.52 7.66
N HIS A 14 -15.49 -3.00 8.82
CA HIS A 14 -14.22 -3.65 9.04
C HIS A 14 -14.33 -5.18 8.83
N ALA A 15 -13.32 -5.78 8.24
CA ALA A 15 -13.18 -7.23 8.30
C ALA A 15 -12.93 -7.64 9.75
N ASP A 16 -13.73 -8.54 10.28
CA ASP A 16 -13.58 -9.04 11.64
C ASP A 16 -12.22 -9.74 11.80
N ILE A 17 -11.57 -9.53 12.94
CA ILE A 17 -10.28 -10.13 13.26
C ILE A 17 -10.31 -11.65 13.24
N VAL A 18 -11.45 -12.27 13.58
CA VAL A 18 -11.63 -13.71 13.56
C VAL A 18 -11.60 -14.22 12.12
N ASP A 19 -12.29 -13.55 11.20
CA ASP A 19 -12.32 -13.90 9.78
C ASP A 19 -10.94 -13.73 9.13
N LEU A 20 -10.24 -12.64 9.45
CA LEU A 20 -8.86 -12.42 9.01
C LEU A 20 -7.95 -13.53 9.48
N ARG A 21 -7.99 -13.85 10.77
CA ARG A 21 -7.20 -14.94 11.35
C ARG A 21 -7.51 -16.26 10.69
N GLN A 22 -8.80 -16.60 10.52
CA GLN A 22 -9.22 -17.84 9.87
C GLN A 22 -8.73 -17.93 8.43
N PHE A 23 -8.84 -16.83 7.68
CA PHE A 23 -8.33 -16.75 6.31
C PHE A 23 -6.83 -17.04 6.26
N TYR A 24 -6.01 -16.33 7.03
CA TYR A 24 -4.55 -16.49 7.03
C TYR A 24 -4.08 -17.87 7.54
N HIS A 25 -4.88 -18.58 8.33
CA HIS A 25 -4.62 -19.98 8.71
C HIS A 25 -4.99 -20.98 7.61
N SER A 26 -5.76 -20.61 6.61
CA SER A 26 -6.11 -21.45 5.47
C SER A 26 -4.92 -21.67 4.52
N GLU A 27 -4.98 -22.68 3.66
CA GLU A 27 -3.97 -22.92 2.63
C GLU A 27 -3.86 -21.71 1.67
N LEU A 28 -4.99 -21.18 1.22
CA LEU A 28 -5.04 -20.00 0.35
C LEU A 28 -4.46 -18.76 1.04
N GLY A 29 -4.79 -18.55 2.31
CA GLY A 29 -4.30 -17.41 3.09
C GLY A 29 -2.80 -17.46 3.32
N ARG A 30 -2.22 -18.63 3.63
CA ARG A 30 -0.76 -18.79 3.73
C ARG A 30 -0.04 -18.48 2.41
N LEU A 31 -0.64 -18.83 1.27
CA LEU A 31 -0.08 -18.51 -0.04
C LEU A 31 -0.19 -17.01 -0.35
N ALA A 32 -1.29 -16.38 0.05
CA ALA A 32 -1.47 -14.94 -0.08
C ALA A 32 -0.44 -14.19 0.80
N GLU A 33 -0.26 -14.62 2.04
CA GLU A 33 0.77 -14.09 2.94
C GLU A 33 2.17 -14.17 2.31
N GLN A 34 2.57 -15.34 1.81
CA GLN A 34 3.88 -15.52 1.16
C GLN A 34 4.07 -14.60 -0.04
N SER A 35 3.05 -14.42 -0.88
CA SER A 35 3.11 -13.54 -2.05
C SER A 35 3.30 -12.09 -1.63
N ILE A 36 2.50 -11.59 -0.69
CA ILE A 36 2.59 -10.22 -0.15
C ILE A 36 3.92 -10.03 0.57
N ALA A 37 4.35 -10.99 1.38
CA ALA A 37 5.60 -10.93 2.11
C ALA A 37 6.83 -10.85 1.19
N MET A 38 6.83 -11.56 0.05
CA MET A 38 7.89 -11.42 -0.96
C MET A 38 7.89 -10.02 -1.59
N ALA A 39 6.72 -9.46 -1.88
CA ALA A 39 6.59 -8.12 -2.41
C ALA A 39 7.04 -7.06 -1.38
N LEU A 40 6.67 -7.20 -0.11
CA LEU A 40 7.15 -6.34 0.98
C LEU A 40 8.67 -6.39 1.12
N SER A 41 9.29 -7.57 1.02
CA SER A 41 10.75 -7.73 1.11
C SER A 41 11.51 -7.08 -0.05
N SER A 42 10.85 -6.81 -1.18
CA SER A 42 11.46 -6.04 -2.28
C SER A 42 11.50 -4.53 -2.00
N ILE A 43 10.68 -4.05 -1.07
CA ILE A 43 10.64 -2.64 -0.64
C ILE A 43 11.47 -2.44 0.63
N TRP A 44 11.26 -3.29 1.63
CA TRP A 44 11.95 -3.23 2.91
C TRP A 44 12.76 -4.50 3.14
N ALA A 45 14.09 -4.40 3.04
CA ALA A 45 14.99 -5.52 3.24
C ALA A 45 15.34 -5.70 4.73
N ARG A 46 15.76 -4.63 5.41
CA ARG A 46 16.15 -4.57 6.83
C ARG A 46 15.78 -3.23 7.44
N MET A 47 15.59 -3.21 8.76
CA MET A 47 15.20 -2.03 9.53
C MET A 47 15.96 -1.99 10.86
N PRO A 48 17.30 -1.88 10.83
CA PRO A 48 18.10 -1.91 12.05
C PRO A 48 17.75 -0.71 12.95
N GLU A 49 17.47 -1.02 14.22
CA GLU A 49 17.22 -0.01 15.28
C GLU A 49 16.06 0.95 15.02
N GLU A 50 15.16 0.65 14.06
CA GLU A 50 13.99 1.46 13.75
C GLU A 50 12.76 0.99 14.56
N ARG A 51 11.87 1.93 14.89
CA ARG A 51 10.60 1.67 15.58
C ARG A 51 9.52 1.43 14.53
N LEU A 52 8.94 0.23 14.56
CA LEU A 52 7.94 -0.24 13.59
C LEU A 52 6.55 -0.32 14.24
N VAL A 53 5.55 0.22 13.57
CA VAL A 53 4.13 0.00 13.88
C VAL A 53 3.47 -0.73 12.72
N GLY A 54 2.83 -1.86 13.02
CA GLY A 54 1.85 -2.48 12.13
C GLY A 54 0.46 -1.94 12.42
N LEU A 55 -0.25 -1.44 11.42
CA LEU A 55 -1.62 -0.93 11.54
C LEU A 55 -2.59 -1.84 10.78
N GLY A 56 -3.72 -2.17 11.41
CA GLY A 56 -4.67 -3.16 10.92
C GLY A 56 -4.19 -4.59 11.14
N TYR A 57 -4.45 -5.51 10.23
CA TYR A 57 -3.99 -6.89 10.35
C TYR A 57 -2.62 -7.09 9.71
N ALA A 58 -1.62 -6.37 10.23
CA ALA A 58 -0.23 -6.47 9.76
C ALA A 58 0.54 -7.63 10.39
N VAL A 59 0.00 -8.28 11.43
CA VAL A 59 0.62 -9.34 12.25
C VAL A 59 1.35 -10.41 11.43
N PRO A 60 0.80 -10.99 10.35
CA PRO A 60 1.49 -12.03 9.59
C PRO A 60 2.84 -11.60 8.99
N TYR A 61 3.08 -10.30 8.93
CA TYR A 61 4.27 -9.72 8.29
C TYR A 61 5.27 -9.14 9.29
N LEU A 62 4.85 -8.83 10.52
CA LEU A 62 5.67 -8.14 11.52
C LEU A 62 6.82 -8.98 12.05
N ASP A 63 6.62 -10.30 12.23
CA ASP A 63 7.66 -11.21 12.76
C ASP A 63 8.95 -11.20 11.91
N ARG A 64 8.84 -10.87 10.64
CA ARG A 64 9.99 -10.78 9.71
C ARG A 64 10.94 -9.65 10.05
N PHE A 65 10.43 -8.60 10.66
CA PHE A 65 11.17 -7.37 10.97
C PHE A 65 11.52 -7.25 12.45
N ARG A 66 10.82 -8.00 13.31
CA ARG A 66 10.93 -7.92 14.77
C ARG A 66 12.36 -8.09 15.29
N ALA A 67 13.14 -8.97 14.68
CA ALA A 67 14.51 -9.24 15.12
C ALA A 67 15.49 -8.09 14.83
N ASP A 68 15.19 -7.26 13.83
CA ASP A 68 16.06 -6.16 13.40
C ASP A 68 15.62 -4.80 13.97
N THR A 69 14.38 -4.66 14.44
CA THR A 69 13.80 -3.39 14.92
C THR A 69 14.08 -3.15 16.39
N GLU A 70 14.21 -1.88 16.79
CA GLU A 70 14.28 -1.50 18.22
C GLU A 70 13.01 -1.93 18.96
N ARG A 71 11.85 -1.61 18.38
CA ARG A 71 10.52 -1.96 18.91
C ARG A 71 9.53 -2.17 17.78
N THR A 72 8.65 -3.14 17.97
CA THR A 72 7.54 -3.39 17.05
C THR A 72 6.23 -3.48 17.81
N PHE A 73 5.22 -2.74 17.34
CA PHE A 73 3.86 -2.74 17.88
C PHE A 73 2.86 -3.15 16.80
N ALA A 74 1.78 -3.84 17.22
CA ALA A 74 0.65 -4.16 16.37
C ALA A 74 -0.58 -3.37 16.84
N PHE A 75 -0.95 -2.34 16.12
CA PHE A 75 -2.12 -1.52 16.38
C PHE A 75 -3.28 -1.97 15.50
N MET A 76 -4.38 -2.32 16.14
CA MET A 76 -5.55 -2.84 15.46
C MET A 76 -6.75 -1.91 15.69
N PRO A 77 -7.45 -1.51 14.62
CA PRO A 77 -8.65 -0.70 14.73
C PRO A 77 -9.70 -1.34 15.64
N ALA A 78 -10.28 -0.56 16.54
CA ALA A 78 -11.28 -1.06 17.49
C ALA A 78 -12.47 -1.74 16.80
N GLY A 79 -12.87 -1.24 15.64
CA GLY A 79 -13.93 -1.86 14.83
C GLY A 79 -13.56 -3.20 14.17
N GLN A 80 -12.26 -3.51 14.08
CA GLN A 80 -11.75 -4.78 13.54
C GLN A 80 -11.59 -5.83 14.64
N GLY A 81 -11.26 -5.42 15.87
CA GLY A 81 -10.87 -6.28 16.97
C GLY A 81 -9.36 -6.54 17.00
N ALA A 82 -8.89 -7.26 18.03
CA ALA A 82 -7.46 -7.54 18.20
C ALA A 82 -7.14 -9.02 18.44
N VAL A 83 -5.93 -9.40 18.03
CA VAL A 83 -5.29 -10.66 18.41
C VAL A 83 -4.05 -10.36 19.24
N ASN A 84 -3.74 -11.25 20.17
CA ASN A 84 -2.49 -11.17 20.92
C ASN A 84 -1.30 -11.40 19.98
N TRP A 85 -0.32 -10.51 20.02
CA TRP A 85 0.93 -10.60 19.30
C TRP A 85 2.05 -9.89 20.06
N PRO A 86 3.27 -10.41 20.06
CA PRO A 86 3.65 -11.72 19.54
C PRO A 86 3.16 -12.88 20.43
N MET A 87 3.16 -14.09 19.88
CA MET A 87 2.62 -15.27 20.60
C MET A 87 3.59 -15.85 21.63
N ASP A 88 4.88 -15.51 21.52
CA ASP A 88 6.01 -16.07 22.28
C ASP A 88 6.49 -15.20 23.44
N SER A 89 5.92 -14.04 23.60
CA SER A 89 6.32 -13.05 24.63
C SER A 89 5.16 -12.16 25.08
N ALA A 90 5.43 -11.16 25.91
CA ALA A 90 4.44 -10.17 26.33
C ALA A 90 3.81 -9.49 25.10
N SER A 91 2.50 -9.27 25.17
CA SER A 91 1.74 -8.66 24.07
C SER A 91 2.26 -7.26 23.75
N SER A 92 2.47 -7.03 22.46
CA SER A 92 2.75 -5.71 21.90
C SER A 92 1.60 -5.22 21.02
N THR A 93 0.37 -5.69 21.31
CA THR A 93 -0.85 -5.32 20.58
C THR A 93 -1.66 -4.30 21.38
N ALA A 94 -2.23 -3.32 20.68
CA ALA A 94 -3.22 -2.42 21.24
C ALA A 94 -4.41 -2.23 20.27
N LEU A 95 -5.62 -2.09 20.83
CA LEU A 95 -6.78 -1.56 20.12
C LEU A 95 -6.68 -0.04 20.07
N ILE A 96 -6.93 0.53 18.91
CA ILE A 96 -6.79 1.97 18.66
C ILE A 96 -7.95 2.49 17.81
N PHE A 97 -8.10 3.80 17.76
CA PHE A 97 -8.83 4.49 16.70
C PHE A 97 -7.82 4.97 15.65
N ASP A 98 -8.09 4.69 14.38
CA ASP A 98 -7.15 4.95 13.26
C ASP A 98 -6.81 6.43 13.10
N GLU A 99 -7.72 7.30 13.55
CA GLU A 99 -7.64 8.74 13.44
C GLU A 99 -6.98 9.40 14.64
N GLU A 100 -6.70 8.62 15.72
CA GLU A 100 -6.07 9.09 16.96
C GLU A 100 -5.17 8.00 17.54
N LEU A 101 -3.90 8.01 17.17
CA LEU A 101 -2.93 7.03 17.65
C LEU A 101 -2.34 7.45 18.99
N PRO A 102 -2.25 6.54 19.98
CA PRO A 102 -1.68 6.82 21.29
C PRO A 102 -0.15 6.93 21.25
N LEU A 103 0.37 7.74 20.34
CA LEU A 103 1.79 7.92 20.08
C LEU A 103 2.14 9.41 20.04
N PRO A 104 3.31 9.80 20.56
CA PRO A 104 3.83 11.15 20.40
C PRO A 104 4.10 11.51 18.93
N ASP A 105 4.17 12.81 18.65
CA ASP A 105 4.59 13.31 17.36
C ASP A 105 6.00 12.83 17.02
N SER A 106 6.20 12.46 15.75
CA SER A 106 7.52 12.11 15.23
C SER A 106 8.26 11.01 16.01
N SER A 107 7.50 10.05 16.56
CA SER A 107 8.02 8.99 17.46
C SER A 107 8.25 7.65 16.76
N ILE A 108 7.81 7.45 15.51
CA ILE A 108 7.85 6.19 14.79
C ILE A 108 8.62 6.35 13.48
N ASP A 109 9.46 5.37 13.15
CA ASP A 109 10.29 5.41 11.94
C ASP A 109 9.62 4.70 10.77
N ARG A 110 8.88 3.62 11.04
CA ARG A 110 8.19 2.81 10.03
C ARG A 110 6.75 2.48 10.41
N VAL A 111 5.87 2.54 9.42
CA VAL A 111 4.50 2.04 9.55
C VAL A 111 4.22 1.06 8.43
N LEU A 112 3.70 -0.13 8.77
CA LEU A 112 3.19 -1.12 7.84
C LEU A 112 1.67 -1.21 8.00
N MET A 113 0.92 -0.81 6.98
CA MET A 113 -0.53 -0.79 6.97
C MET A 113 -1.07 -1.90 6.09
N VAL A 114 -1.81 -2.86 6.67
CA VAL A 114 -2.42 -4.00 5.97
C VAL A 114 -3.81 -4.25 6.52
N HIS A 115 -4.80 -4.43 5.67
CA HIS A 115 -6.21 -4.58 6.05
C HIS A 115 -6.68 -3.49 7.02
N SER A 116 -6.41 -2.25 6.66
CA SER A 116 -6.79 -1.06 7.43
C SER A 116 -7.33 0.04 6.52
N LEU A 117 -6.56 0.58 5.57
CA LEU A 117 -6.96 1.73 4.77
C LEU A 117 -8.23 1.51 3.95
N GLU A 118 -8.44 0.29 3.44
CA GLU A 118 -9.65 -0.09 2.70
C GLU A 118 -10.92 -0.09 3.55
N PHE A 119 -10.77 -0.13 4.87
CA PHE A 119 -11.85 -0.12 5.85
C PHE A 119 -11.98 1.21 6.59
N ALA A 120 -10.99 2.08 6.52
CA ALA A 120 -10.97 3.35 7.22
C ALA A 120 -12.21 4.20 6.86
N GLU A 121 -12.90 4.75 7.86
CA GLU A 121 -14.02 5.66 7.66
C GLU A 121 -13.55 6.95 6.99
N SER A 122 -12.46 7.51 7.49
CA SER A 122 -11.84 8.74 7.00
C SER A 122 -10.36 8.50 6.60
N PRO A 123 -10.07 7.90 5.43
CA PRO A 123 -8.71 7.56 5.03
C PRO A 123 -7.72 8.74 5.05
N ARG A 124 -8.24 9.97 4.83
CA ARG A 124 -7.42 11.19 4.90
C ARG A 124 -6.99 11.51 6.33
N GLU A 125 -7.89 11.39 7.29
CA GLU A 125 -7.57 11.68 8.70
C GLU A 125 -6.63 10.61 9.25
N THR A 126 -6.86 9.34 8.94
CA THR A 126 -5.92 8.25 9.26
C THR A 126 -4.51 8.56 8.72
N LEU A 127 -4.39 8.97 7.46
CA LEU A 127 -3.08 9.30 6.88
C LEU A 127 -2.45 10.56 7.47
N LYS A 128 -3.24 11.58 7.84
CA LYS A 128 -2.72 12.76 8.55
C LYS A 128 -2.20 12.39 9.94
N GLU A 129 -2.89 11.49 10.62
CA GLU A 129 -2.46 10.99 11.92
C GLU A 129 -1.15 10.19 11.80
N LEU A 130 -1.04 9.34 10.79
CA LEU A 130 0.22 8.65 10.47
C LEU A 130 1.35 9.64 10.12
N TRP A 131 1.02 10.74 9.43
CA TRP A 131 1.99 11.81 9.19
C TRP A 131 2.47 12.44 10.50
N ARG A 132 1.58 12.68 11.46
CA ARG A 132 1.92 13.26 12.76
C ARG A 132 2.92 12.38 13.53
N VAL A 133 2.62 11.09 13.63
CA VAL A 133 3.43 10.15 14.44
C VAL A 133 4.73 9.72 13.78
N LEU A 134 4.83 9.75 12.45
CA LEU A 134 6.06 9.41 11.74
C LEU A 134 7.15 10.45 11.97
N ALA A 135 8.36 9.99 12.21
CA ALA A 135 9.55 10.83 12.29
C ALA A 135 9.86 11.51 10.93
N PRO A 136 10.62 12.61 10.91
CA PRO A 136 11.15 13.17 9.68
C PRO A 136 11.94 12.14 8.90
N GLY A 137 11.60 11.94 7.63
CA GLY A 137 12.17 10.87 6.80
C GLY A 137 11.56 9.49 7.03
N GLY A 138 10.67 9.34 7.99
CA GLY A 138 9.95 8.09 8.27
C GLY A 138 9.16 7.59 7.06
N ARG A 139 8.92 6.30 7.01
CA ARG A 139 8.32 5.64 5.85
C ARG A 139 7.07 4.86 6.23
N LEU A 140 6.10 4.93 5.34
CA LEU A 140 4.83 4.21 5.41
C LEU A 140 4.77 3.24 4.23
N VAL A 141 4.46 1.97 4.49
CA VAL A 141 4.07 1.02 3.44
C VAL A 141 2.61 0.65 3.62
N ILE A 142 1.84 0.76 2.57
CA ILE A 142 0.42 0.43 2.53
C ILE A 142 0.21 -0.71 1.54
N ALA A 143 -0.42 -1.79 2.01
CA ALA A 143 -0.91 -2.89 1.17
C ALA A 143 -2.43 -2.86 1.13
N VAL A 144 -3.01 -2.62 -0.05
CA VAL A 144 -4.48 -2.54 -0.25
C VAL A 144 -4.93 -3.40 -1.42
N PRO A 145 -6.20 -3.87 -1.42
CA PRO A 145 -6.77 -4.56 -2.56
C PRO A 145 -6.74 -3.70 -3.83
N ASN A 146 -6.31 -4.30 -4.94
CA ASN A 146 -6.32 -3.64 -6.24
C ASN A 146 -7.72 -3.68 -6.84
N ARG A 147 -8.30 -2.51 -7.12
CA ARG A 147 -9.63 -2.37 -7.71
C ARG A 147 -9.81 -3.12 -9.03
N ARG A 148 -8.73 -3.33 -9.79
CA ARG A 148 -8.75 -4.07 -11.06
C ARG A 148 -8.49 -5.57 -10.88
N GLY A 149 -7.99 -5.98 -9.72
CA GLY A 149 -7.64 -7.36 -9.42
C GLY A 149 -8.84 -8.26 -9.22
N VAL A 150 -8.66 -9.55 -9.48
CA VAL A 150 -9.71 -10.56 -9.27
C VAL A 150 -10.03 -10.70 -7.77
N TRP A 151 -9.03 -10.57 -6.91
CA TRP A 151 -9.17 -10.70 -5.47
C TRP A 151 -10.15 -9.68 -4.85
N ALA A 152 -10.17 -8.44 -5.38
CA ALA A 152 -11.09 -7.39 -4.93
C ALA A 152 -12.57 -7.67 -5.26
N ARG A 153 -12.87 -8.75 -5.99
CA ARG A 153 -14.24 -9.16 -6.35
C ARG A 153 -14.69 -10.43 -5.63
N MET A 154 -13.82 -10.98 -4.78
CA MET A 154 -14.05 -12.26 -4.10
C MET A 154 -14.38 -12.04 -2.63
N GLU A 155 -15.66 -11.85 -2.33
CA GLU A 155 -16.17 -11.57 -0.98
C GLU A 155 -15.79 -12.62 0.08
N HIS A 156 -15.46 -13.85 -0.36
CA HIS A 156 -14.97 -14.91 0.54
C HIS A 156 -13.50 -14.75 0.96
N THR A 157 -12.85 -13.66 0.56
CA THR A 157 -11.49 -13.30 0.97
C THR A 157 -11.48 -11.90 1.56
N PRO A 158 -10.58 -11.59 2.49
CA PRO A 158 -10.48 -10.26 3.09
C PRO A 158 -10.21 -9.15 2.06
N PHE A 159 -9.63 -9.49 0.92
CA PHE A 159 -9.32 -8.55 -0.16
C PHE A 159 -10.55 -8.15 -0.99
N GLY A 160 -11.65 -8.92 -0.90
CA GLY A 160 -12.92 -8.61 -1.54
C GLY A 160 -13.84 -7.73 -0.70
N SER A 161 -13.45 -7.46 0.55
CA SER A 161 -14.18 -6.59 1.47
C SER A 161 -13.59 -5.18 1.47
N GLY A 162 -14.34 -4.19 1.94
CA GLY A 162 -13.87 -2.81 2.02
C GLY A 162 -13.81 -2.08 0.66
N ARG A 163 -13.06 -0.99 0.61
CA ARG A 163 -12.92 -0.10 -0.57
C ARG A 163 -11.61 -0.37 -1.29
N PRO A 164 -11.60 -1.08 -2.43
CA PRO A 164 -10.35 -1.32 -3.17
C PRO A 164 -9.85 -0.04 -3.84
N TYR A 165 -8.54 0.10 -3.95
CA TYR A 165 -7.88 1.25 -4.55
C TYR A 165 -7.30 0.93 -5.93
N SER A 166 -7.27 1.93 -6.81
CA SER A 166 -6.33 1.92 -7.94
C SER A 166 -5.01 2.56 -7.51
N ARG A 167 -3.92 2.26 -8.23
CA ARG A 167 -2.61 2.89 -7.96
C ARG A 167 -2.70 4.42 -7.99
N GLY A 168 -3.41 4.99 -8.98
CA GLY A 168 -3.59 6.44 -9.08
C GLY A 168 -4.33 7.04 -7.90
N GLN A 169 -5.43 6.41 -7.46
CA GLN A 169 -6.19 6.87 -6.29
C GLN A 169 -5.35 6.86 -5.02
N LEU A 170 -4.62 5.76 -4.76
CA LEU A 170 -3.74 5.67 -3.59
C LEU A 170 -2.62 6.71 -3.63
N THR A 171 -1.98 6.87 -4.79
CA THR A 171 -0.91 7.87 -4.97
C THR A 171 -1.41 9.30 -4.80
N SER A 172 -2.61 9.63 -5.30
CA SER A 172 -3.21 10.95 -5.10
C SER A 172 -3.54 11.21 -3.63
N LEU A 173 -4.15 10.24 -2.97
CA LEU A 173 -4.49 10.33 -1.55
C LEU A 173 -3.23 10.54 -0.67
N LEU A 174 -2.15 9.83 -0.96
CA LEU A 174 -0.86 10.01 -0.27
C LEU A 174 -0.29 11.42 -0.46
N ARG A 175 -0.34 11.96 -1.68
CA ARG A 175 0.13 13.33 -1.95
C ARG A 175 -0.74 14.39 -1.27
N GLU A 176 -2.06 14.21 -1.27
CA GLU A 176 -3.00 15.09 -0.59
C GLU A 176 -2.80 15.15 0.93
N THR A 177 -2.19 14.11 1.49
CA THR A 177 -1.84 13.99 2.91
C THR A 177 -0.34 14.22 3.17
N ASN A 178 0.34 14.94 2.26
CA ASN A 178 1.75 15.37 2.31
C ASN A 178 2.79 14.25 2.21
N PHE A 179 2.42 13.01 2.00
CA PHE A 179 3.38 11.95 1.74
C PHE A 179 3.97 12.04 0.34
N THR A 180 5.23 11.68 0.22
CA THR A 180 5.92 11.51 -1.07
C THR A 180 5.89 10.03 -1.43
N PRO A 181 5.07 9.59 -2.41
CA PRO A 181 5.07 8.20 -2.88
C PRO A 181 6.43 7.81 -3.45
N GLY A 182 6.90 6.62 -3.12
CA GLY A 182 8.18 6.05 -3.52
C GLY A 182 8.03 4.72 -4.26
N ALA A 183 8.67 3.68 -3.74
CA ALA A 183 8.64 2.35 -4.31
C ALA A 183 7.23 1.76 -4.38
N THR A 184 6.98 0.96 -5.39
CA THR A 184 5.71 0.23 -5.54
C THR A 184 6.00 -1.22 -5.87
N ALA A 185 5.20 -2.12 -5.29
CA ALA A 185 5.20 -3.54 -5.61
C ALA A 185 3.76 -4.03 -5.75
N GLU A 186 3.60 -5.19 -6.32
CA GLU A 186 2.31 -5.83 -6.54
C GLU A 186 2.41 -7.29 -6.14
N ALA A 187 1.29 -7.84 -5.66
CA ALA A 187 1.21 -9.22 -5.21
C ALA A 187 -0.12 -9.86 -5.64
N LEU A 188 -0.24 -11.18 -5.44
CA LEU A 188 -1.44 -11.94 -5.72
C LEU A 188 -1.81 -11.94 -7.20
N PHE A 189 -0.89 -12.38 -8.06
CA PHE A 189 -1.15 -12.56 -9.49
C PHE A 189 -1.87 -13.86 -9.82
N PHE A 190 -2.08 -14.75 -8.85
CA PHE A 190 -2.87 -15.96 -9.01
C PHE A 190 -4.32 -15.74 -8.54
N PRO A 191 -5.30 -16.44 -9.14
CA PRO A 191 -6.69 -16.32 -8.73
C PRO A 191 -6.93 -16.94 -7.34
N PRO A 192 -7.85 -16.38 -6.52
CA PRO A 192 -8.22 -16.92 -5.22
C PRO A 192 -9.09 -18.18 -5.38
N SER A 193 -8.46 -19.30 -5.68
CA SER A 193 -9.10 -20.59 -5.92
C SER A 193 -8.66 -21.62 -4.88
N LYS A 194 -9.62 -22.44 -4.45
CA LYS A 194 -9.35 -23.60 -3.56
C LYS A 194 -8.87 -24.83 -4.36
N LEU A 195 -8.81 -24.77 -5.69
CA LEU A 195 -8.37 -25.87 -6.52
C LEU A 195 -6.86 -26.10 -6.38
N ARG A 196 -6.46 -27.28 -5.94
CA ARG A 196 -5.06 -27.67 -5.74
C ARG A 196 -4.19 -27.45 -6.98
N THR A 197 -4.72 -27.63 -8.17
CA THR A 197 -4.02 -27.39 -9.44
C THR A 197 -3.63 -25.93 -9.59
N VAL A 198 -4.53 -24.99 -9.29
CA VAL A 198 -4.26 -23.55 -9.34
C VAL A 198 -3.22 -23.17 -8.29
N LEU A 199 -3.34 -23.71 -7.07
CA LEU A 199 -2.38 -23.47 -6.00
C LEU A 199 -0.97 -24.00 -6.33
N ARG A 200 -0.85 -25.15 -6.99
CA ARG A 200 0.44 -25.67 -7.48
C ARG A 200 1.08 -24.80 -8.55
N LEU A 201 0.28 -24.23 -9.44
CA LEU A 201 0.76 -23.36 -10.54
C LEU A 201 1.00 -21.90 -10.10
N ARG A 202 0.77 -21.55 -8.84
CA ARG A 202 0.86 -20.18 -8.34
C ARG A 202 2.20 -19.48 -8.66
N ARG A 203 3.33 -20.21 -8.58
CA ARG A 203 4.65 -19.65 -8.89
C ARG A 203 4.76 -19.24 -10.36
N ALA A 204 4.12 -19.99 -11.26
CA ALA A 204 4.05 -19.65 -12.66
C ALA A 204 3.15 -18.42 -12.86
N PHE A 205 1.97 -18.38 -12.22
CA PHE A 205 1.08 -17.21 -12.24
C PHE A 205 1.76 -15.95 -11.70
N GLU A 206 2.48 -16.04 -10.57
CA GLU A 206 3.23 -14.91 -10.00
C GLU A 206 4.31 -14.41 -10.96
N ARG A 207 5.08 -15.30 -11.59
CA ARG A 207 6.15 -14.93 -12.52
C ARG A 207 5.59 -14.32 -13.79
N VAL A 208 4.62 -14.96 -14.41
CA VAL A 208 3.99 -14.52 -15.66
C VAL A 208 3.15 -13.26 -15.45
N GLY A 209 2.35 -13.24 -14.38
CA GLY A 209 1.48 -12.10 -14.04
C GLY A 209 2.25 -10.82 -13.79
N ARG A 210 3.36 -10.91 -13.07
CA ARG A 210 4.25 -9.76 -12.81
C ARG A 210 4.80 -9.14 -14.08
N THR A 211 5.07 -9.95 -15.11
CA THR A 211 5.67 -9.49 -16.36
C THR A 211 4.60 -9.04 -17.37
N LEU A 212 3.50 -9.79 -17.49
CA LEU A 212 2.51 -9.56 -18.55
C LEU A 212 1.29 -8.76 -18.11
N TRP A 213 0.87 -8.86 -16.84
CA TRP A 213 -0.36 -8.23 -16.35
C TRP A 213 -0.23 -7.58 -14.97
N PRO A 214 0.70 -6.66 -14.74
CA PRO A 214 0.84 -6.00 -13.43
C PRO A 214 -0.44 -5.28 -12.99
N ALA A 215 -1.24 -4.77 -13.93
CA ALA A 215 -2.50 -4.08 -13.62
C ALA A 215 -3.59 -4.96 -12.97
N PHE A 216 -3.47 -6.28 -13.05
CA PHE A 216 -4.45 -7.24 -12.52
C PHE A 216 -3.99 -7.95 -11.25
N SER A 217 -2.92 -7.50 -10.62
CA SER A 217 -2.52 -7.97 -9.30
C SER A 217 -3.67 -7.86 -8.29
N GLY A 218 -3.73 -8.76 -7.32
CA GLY A 218 -4.76 -8.72 -6.28
C GLY A 218 -4.53 -7.62 -5.26
N VAL A 219 -3.26 -7.26 -5.00
CA VAL A 219 -2.85 -6.27 -4.01
C VAL A 219 -1.83 -5.30 -4.62
N ILE A 220 -2.00 -4.03 -4.31
CA ILE A 220 -1.06 -2.95 -4.58
C ILE A 220 -0.35 -2.62 -3.27
N ILE A 221 0.98 -2.53 -3.32
CA ILE A 221 1.81 -2.13 -2.19
C ILE A 221 2.54 -0.85 -2.61
N VAL A 222 2.41 0.20 -1.82
CA VAL A 222 3.05 1.49 -2.06
C VAL A 222 3.82 1.92 -0.83
N GLU A 223 5.09 2.23 -1.01
CA GLU A 223 5.88 2.96 -0.01
C GLU A 223 5.66 4.46 -0.20
N ALA A 224 5.57 5.19 0.91
CA ALA A 224 5.54 6.63 0.93
C ALA A 224 6.41 7.17 2.07
N GLN A 225 7.01 8.33 1.89
CA GLN A 225 7.93 8.94 2.85
C GLN A 225 7.39 10.27 3.36
N LYS A 226 7.54 10.51 4.67
CA LYS A 226 7.35 11.83 5.26
C LYS A 226 8.57 12.71 4.95
N ARG A 227 8.40 13.69 4.07
CA ARG A 227 9.44 14.69 3.76
C ARG A 227 9.02 16.07 4.25
N LEU A 228 9.75 16.63 5.19
CA LEU A 228 9.44 17.96 5.74
C LEU A 228 9.69 19.08 4.74
N TYR A 229 10.65 18.90 3.84
CA TYR A 229 10.97 19.86 2.77
C TYR A 229 10.77 19.17 1.42
N GLN A 230 9.62 19.40 0.81
CA GLN A 230 9.50 19.19 -0.62
C GLN A 230 10.09 20.45 -1.28
N GLY A 231 11.32 20.34 -1.83
CA GLY A 231 11.82 21.38 -2.72
C GLY A 231 10.75 21.68 -3.77
N LEU A 232 10.39 22.94 -3.96
CA LEU A 232 9.46 23.32 -5.01
C LEU A 232 9.91 22.64 -6.30
N PRO A 233 9.05 21.94 -7.03
CA PRO A 233 9.42 21.36 -8.30
C PRO A 233 9.90 22.53 -9.18
N VAL A 234 11.21 22.58 -9.43
CA VAL A 234 11.75 23.49 -10.44
C VAL A 234 11.13 23.00 -11.75
N ALA A 235 10.14 23.73 -12.22
CA ALA A 235 9.58 23.49 -13.53
C ALA A 235 10.74 23.63 -14.53
N VAL A 236 11.30 22.53 -14.96
CA VAL A 236 12.23 22.51 -16.09
C VAL A 236 11.38 22.99 -17.27
N ARG A 237 11.46 24.29 -17.54
CA ARG A 237 10.89 24.91 -18.73
C ARG A 237 11.50 24.14 -19.89
N ALA A 238 10.72 23.26 -20.50
CA ALA A 238 11.13 22.61 -21.72
C ALA A 238 11.48 23.74 -22.70
N SER A 239 12.76 23.90 -22.95
CA SER A 239 13.27 24.84 -23.95
C SER A 239 12.66 24.41 -25.30
N ARG A 240 11.64 25.12 -25.72
CA ARG A 240 11.03 24.93 -27.04
C ARG A 240 12.12 25.38 -28.03
N ARG A 241 12.83 24.41 -28.60
CA ARG A 241 13.75 24.69 -29.71
C ARG A 241 12.91 25.27 -30.81
N VAL A 242 12.98 26.59 -30.98
CA VAL A 242 12.41 27.29 -32.13
C VAL A 242 13.30 26.93 -33.31
N PHE A 243 12.77 26.11 -34.19
CA PHE A 243 13.41 25.81 -35.46
C PHE A 243 13.30 27.09 -36.33
N VAL A 244 14.37 27.85 -36.46
CA VAL A 244 14.48 28.97 -37.39
C VAL A 244 14.97 28.39 -38.73
N PRO A 245 14.13 28.32 -39.77
CA PRO A 245 14.60 27.89 -41.09
C PRO A 245 15.60 28.91 -41.63
N VAL A 246 16.83 28.48 -41.85
CA VAL A 246 17.84 29.28 -42.55
C VAL A 246 17.51 29.23 -44.05
N LEU A 247 17.00 30.34 -44.61
CA LEU A 247 16.82 30.51 -46.03
C LEU A 247 18.20 30.63 -46.68
N ALA A 248 18.58 29.66 -47.50
CA ALA A 248 19.80 29.73 -48.30
C ALA A 248 19.69 30.88 -49.33
N PRO A 249 20.72 31.71 -49.50
CA PRO A 249 20.70 32.79 -50.50
C PRO A 249 20.67 32.18 -51.92
N ARG A 250 19.73 32.67 -52.77
CA ARG A 250 19.67 32.33 -54.19
C ARG A 250 20.93 32.83 -54.88
N GLY A 251 21.66 31.92 -55.46
CA GLY A 251 22.81 32.27 -56.32
C GLY A 251 22.42 33.14 -57.52
N ILE A 252 23.16 34.23 -57.72
CA ILE A 252 23.02 35.12 -58.84
C ILE A 252 23.58 34.42 -60.10
N PRO A 253 22.83 34.34 -61.20
CA PRO A 253 23.35 33.74 -62.45
C PRO A 253 24.41 34.69 -63.05
N THR A 254 25.63 34.22 -63.22
CA THR A 254 26.69 34.90 -64.01
C THR A 254 26.37 34.79 -65.50
N THR A 255 25.98 35.92 -66.11
CA THR A 255 25.93 36.09 -67.55
C THR A 255 27.35 36.08 -68.12
N ARG A 256 27.70 35.09 -68.93
CA ARG A 256 28.89 35.02 -69.75
C ARG A 256 28.61 35.82 -71.01
N GLY A 257 29.17 37.05 -71.15
CA GLY A 257 29.21 37.79 -72.41
C GLY A 257 30.29 37.16 -73.30
N GLY A 258 29.92 36.87 -74.54
CA GLY A 258 30.82 36.51 -75.58
C GLY A 258 31.22 37.69 -76.40
N ALA A 259 32.42 37.71 -76.86
CA ALA A 259 32.89 38.27 -78.12
C ALA A 259 34.12 37.47 -78.57
#